data_7f295f8b5017bb6ba6ed4655b1c142ff
#
_entry.id   7f295f8b5017bb6ba6ed4655b1c142ff
#
_cell.length_a   1.000
_cell.length_b   1.000
_cell.length_c   1.000
_cell.angle_alpha   90.00
_cell.angle_beta   90.00
_cell.angle_gamma   90.00
#
_symmetry.space_group_name_H-M   'P 1'
#
loop_
_entity.id
_entity.type
_entity.pdbx_description
1 polymer ?
#
loop_
_entity_poly.entity_id
_entity_poly.type
_entity_poly.pdbx_seq_one_letter_code
_entity_poly.pdbx_strand_id
1 'polypeptide(L)'
;MRRGDWVKFIWLLAAIVVLLLLVFYAEISERRGAARKESELKAFYPEVEEDDVGYISLQKGTSATELKKEGERWLVKLSEERWFPATAEGVKEVLDYFIGLKPAELISTDRDKLGKFELTNEMALTVKLASSPEAEEPLAVVKLGKAGPDYRSVYARVDDLSSVYLLSGNKNSVFTRSAGEWRDKHPFHGNQSEIASFTVQQGKNRFAIEKGTDGQWKFAGESARPVDQNKVVEFLARLAGLVAIRLRDEEKPEMRLARPDFVVSLAVGGEEVTLTVSPETKDSKRFLRNSALDQIYELAASSFTDFPLARENFEEKEKPAEAAATSGGDSSESAAKGENE
;
A
#
# COMPACT_ATOMS: atom_id res chain seq x y z
N MET A 1 79.79 12.96 4.56
CA MET A 1 78.86 11.96 4.01
C MET A 1 79.60 11.13 2.95
N ARG A 2 79.73 9.81 3.17
CA ARG A 2 80.48 8.92 2.23
C ARG A 2 79.66 8.73 0.96
N ARG A 3 80.31 8.78 -0.20
CA ARG A 3 79.70 8.58 -1.53
C ARG A 3 78.73 7.36 -1.61
N GLY A 4 78.94 6.35 -0.79
CA GLY A 4 78.10 5.14 -0.71
C GLY A 4 76.74 5.33 -0.05
N ASP A 5 76.59 6.34 0.83
CA ASP A 5 75.31 6.56 1.55
C ASP A 5 74.30 7.27 0.69
N TRP A 6 74.77 8.11 -0.25
CA TRP A 6 73.93 8.83 -1.20
C TRP A 6 73.30 7.90 -2.25
N VAL A 7 74.01 6.88 -2.68
CA VAL A 7 73.49 5.85 -3.58
C VAL A 7 72.36 5.03 -2.91
N LYS A 8 72.57 4.65 -1.64
CA LYS A 8 71.52 3.95 -0.87
C LYS A 8 70.27 4.81 -0.69
N PHE A 9 70.44 6.13 -0.47
CA PHE A 9 69.33 7.07 -0.35
C PHE A 9 68.54 7.21 -1.64
N ILE A 10 69.19 7.25 -2.81
CA ILE A 10 68.57 7.27 -4.14
C ILE A 10 67.74 6.00 -4.37
N TRP A 11 68.29 4.80 -4.03
CA TRP A 11 67.58 3.56 -4.17
C TRP A 11 66.38 3.45 -3.24
N LEU A 12 66.47 3.98 -2.04
CA LEU A 12 65.35 4.04 -1.08
C LEU A 12 64.25 4.98 -1.58
N LEU A 13 64.62 6.13 -2.13
CA LEU A 13 63.65 7.06 -2.73
C LEU A 13 62.99 6.49 -3.97
N ALA A 14 63.76 5.78 -4.83
CA ALA A 14 63.19 5.08 -5.97
C ALA A 14 62.21 3.98 -5.56
N ALA A 15 62.53 3.21 -4.51
CA ALA A 15 61.64 2.19 -3.97
C ALA A 15 60.33 2.77 -3.43
N ILE A 16 60.42 3.92 -2.72
CA ILE A 16 59.22 4.62 -2.24
C ILE A 16 58.36 5.13 -3.41
N VAL A 17 58.96 5.69 -4.43
CA VAL A 17 58.22 6.17 -5.63
C VAL A 17 57.52 5.00 -6.34
N VAL A 18 58.22 3.87 -6.49
CA VAL A 18 57.59 2.66 -7.09
C VAL A 18 56.45 2.14 -6.23
N LEU A 19 56.58 2.15 -4.90
CA LEU A 19 55.51 1.72 -3.99
C LEU A 19 54.30 2.65 -4.05
N LEU A 20 54.52 3.96 -4.12
CA LEU A 20 53.46 4.96 -4.30
C LEU A 20 52.74 4.80 -5.66
N LEU A 21 53.49 4.52 -6.73
CA LEU A 21 52.92 4.26 -8.05
C LEU A 21 52.08 2.96 -8.05
N LEU A 22 52.53 1.92 -7.34
CA LEU A 22 51.77 0.66 -7.22
C LEU A 22 50.47 0.88 -6.42
N VAL A 23 50.53 1.61 -5.31
CA VAL A 23 49.31 1.96 -4.52
C VAL A 23 48.34 2.80 -5.37
N PHE A 24 48.86 3.82 -6.06
CA PHE A 24 48.06 4.67 -6.93
C PHE A 24 47.42 3.89 -8.10
N TYR A 25 48.17 2.97 -8.68
CA TYR A 25 47.67 2.07 -9.74
C TYR A 25 46.60 1.11 -9.21
N ALA A 26 46.77 0.54 -8.02
CA ALA A 26 45.76 -0.28 -7.37
C ALA A 26 44.47 0.50 -7.12
N GLU A 27 44.55 1.72 -6.57
CA GLU A 27 43.41 2.57 -6.29
C GLU A 27 42.67 3.00 -7.59
N ILE A 28 43.41 3.35 -8.66
CA ILE A 28 42.80 3.64 -9.97
C ILE A 28 42.13 2.41 -10.56
N SER A 29 42.73 1.24 -10.42
CA SER A 29 42.15 -0.01 -10.96
C SER A 29 40.87 -0.39 -10.23
N GLU A 30 40.81 -0.20 -8.90
CA GLU A 30 39.58 -0.39 -8.11
C GLU A 30 38.48 0.60 -8.47
N ARG A 31 38.82 1.89 -8.61
CA ARG A 31 37.85 2.92 -9.03
C ARG A 31 37.35 2.70 -10.45
N ARG A 32 38.19 2.28 -11.38
CA ARG A 32 37.78 1.91 -12.76
C ARG A 32 36.92 0.64 -12.76
N GLY A 33 37.23 -0.34 -11.93
CA GLY A 33 36.43 -1.55 -11.76
C GLY A 33 35.06 -1.25 -11.18
N ALA A 34 34.98 -0.38 -10.18
CA ALA A 34 33.71 0.05 -9.59
C ALA A 34 32.86 0.88 -10.58
N ALA A 35 33.46 1.85 -11.27
CA ALA A 35 32.78 2.66 -12.29
C ALA A 35 32.30 1.83 -13.49
N ARG A 36 33.06 0.81 -13.90
CA ARG A 36 32.66 -0.14 -14.95
C ARG A 36 31.50 -1.02 -14.48
N LYS A 37 31.54 -1.56 -13.25
CA LYS A 37 30.44 -2.31 -12.65
C LYS A 37 29.17 -1.45 -12.54
N GLU A 38 29.30 -0.19 -12.14
CA GLU A 38 28.16 0.74 -12.04
C GLU A 38 27.59 1.06 -13.44
N SER A 39 28.43 1.26 -14.46
CA SER A 39 27.96 1.51 -15.83
C SER A 39 27.35 0.24 -16.47
N GLU A 40 27.90 -0.93 -16.21
CA GLU A 40 27.32 -2.21 -16.64
C GLU A 40 25.95 -2.47 -15.97
N LEU A 41 25.77 -2.09 -14.70
CA LEU A 41 24.48 -2.18 -13.99
C LEU A 41 23.48 -1.16 -14.50
N LYS A 42 23.88 0.09 -14.73
CA LYS A 42 23.01 1.12 -15.33
C LYS A 42 22.60 0.79 -16.76
N ALA A 43 23.50 0.17 -17.56
CA ALA A 43 23.17 -0.30 -18.90
C ALA A 43 22.30 -1.56 -18.90
N PHE A 44 22.26 -2.29 -17.78
CA PHE A 44 21.67 -3.60 -17.64
C PHE A 44 20.28 -3.57 -17.01
N TYR A 45 20.02 -2.59 -16.15
CA TYR A 45 18.72 -2.34 -15.53
C TYR A 45 18.34 -0.89 -15.86
N PRO A 46 17.36 -0.67 -16.77
CA PRO A 46 16.91 0.67 -17.12
C PRO A 46 16.39 1.37 -15.87
N GLU A 47 16.58 2.67 -15.78
CA GLU A 47 15.89 3.47 -14.78
C GLU A 47 14.39 3.37 -15.06
N VAL A 48 13.68 2.68 -14.16
CA VAL A 48 12.23 2.56 -14.19
C VAL A 48 11.68 3.55 -13.19
N GLU A 49 10.85 4.46 -13.64
CA GLU A 49 10.11 5.38 -12.78
C GLU A 49 8.78 4.74 -12.39
N GLU A 50 8.27 5.03 -11.17
CA GLU A 50 7.04 4.45 -10.65
C GLU A 50 5.84 4.76 -11.56
N ASP A 51 5.79 5.99 -12.08
CA ASP A 51 4.69 6.46 -12.93
C ASP A 51 4.65 5.79 -14.31
N ASP A 52 5.76 5.23 -14.77
CA ASP A 52 5.84 4.52 -16.03
C ASP A 52 5.28 3.09 -15.95
N VAL A 53 5.14 2.54 -14.72
CA VAL A 53 4.70 1.17 -14.52
C VAL A 53 3.19 1.08 -14.42
N GLY A 54 2.55 0.50 -15.43
CA GLY A 54 1.12 0.20 -15.45
C GLY A 54 0.79 -1.28 -15.38
N TYR A 55 1.80 -2.15 -15.45
CA TYR A 55 1.61 -3.61 -15.41
C TYR A 55 2.79 -4.32 -14.74
N ILE A 56 2.46 -5.32 -13.92
CA ILE A 56 3.42 -6.18 -13.23
C ILE A 56 3.01 -7.63 -13.45
N SER A 57 3.94 -8.48 -13.91
CA SER A 57 3.73 -9.94 -13.98
C SER A 57 4.79 -10.64 -13.12
N LEU A 58 4.31 -11.51 -12.25
CA LEU A 58 5.10 -12.34 -11.34
C LEU A 58 4.88 -13.79 -11.72
N GLN A 59 5.88 -14.44 -12.34
CA GLN A 59 5.74 -15.80 -12.86
C GLN A 59 6.76 -16.73 -12.24
N LYS A 60 6.29 -17.86 -11.69
CA LYS A 60 7.14 -18.96 -11.23
C LYS A 60 6.61 -20.29 -11.73
N GLY A 61 7.35 -20.95 -12.63
CA GLY A 61 6.90 -22.16 -13.30
C GLY A 61 5.61 -21.89 -14.09
N THR A 62 4.55 -22.62 -13.79
CA THR A 62 3.21 -22.48 -14.41
C THR A 62 2.30 -21.49 -13.68
N SER A 63 2.71 -21.00 -12.53
CA SER A 63 1.93 -20.02 -11.75
C SER A 63 2.31 -18.62 -12.16
N ALA A 64 1.31 -17.80 -12.47
CA ALA A 64 1.49 -16.39 -12.78
C ALA A 64 0.50 -15.55 -11.96
N THR A 65 0.97 -14.43 -11.46
CA THR A 65 0.14 -13.37 -10.89
C THR A 65 0.34 -12.12 -11.73
N GLU A 66 -0.75 -11.57 -12.23
CA GLU A 66 -0.75 -10.37 -13.05
C GLU A 66 -1.45 -9.24 -12.32
N LEU A 67 -0.82 -8.05 -12.36
CA LEU A 67 -1.33 -6.83 -11.77
C LEU A 67 -1.35 -5.75 -12.85
N LYS A 68 -2.43 -4.97 -12.93
CA LYS A 68 -2.55 -3.82 -13.84
C LYS A 68 -3.04 -2.59 -13.11
N LYS A 69 -2.64 -1.41 -13.58
CA LYS A 69 -3.12 -0.13 -13.08
C LYS A 69 -4.30 0.35 -13.92
N GLU A 70 -5.40 0.72 -13.26
CA GLU A 70 -6.53 1.41 -13.89
C GLU A 70 -6.82 2.70 -13.12
N GLY A 71 -6.54 3.84 -13.72
CA GLY A 71 -6.54 5.13 -13.04
C GLY A 71 -5.55 5.12 -11.88
N GLU A 72 -6.02 5.40 -10.67
CA GLU A 72 -5.19 5.40 -9.46
C GLU A 72 -5.14 4.04 -8.74
N ARG A 73 -5.81 3.00 -9.26
CA ARG A 73 -5.96 1.72 -8.57
C ARG A 73 -5.21 0.62 -9.28
N TRP A 74 -4.62 -0.27 -8.49
CA TRP A 74 -4.08 -1.51 -8.99
C TRP A 74 -5.09 -2.64 -8.86
N LEU A 75 -5.16 -3.47 -9.89
CA LEU A 75 -6.02 -4.65 -9.95
C LEU A 75 -5.15 -5.89 -10.08
N VAL A 76 -5.56 -7.00 -9.45
CA VAL A 76 -4.97 -8.33 -9.61
C VAL A 76 -5.90 -9.23 -10.40
N LYS A 77 -5.34 -9.98 -11.35
CA LYS A 77 -6.06 -10.96 -12.16
C LYS A 77 -6.32 -12.23 -11.36
N LEU A 78 -7.56 -12.63 -11.23
CA LEU A 78 -7.94 -13.90 -10.62
C LEU A 78 -8.28 -14.99 -11.65
N SER A 79 -8.86 -14.58 -12.78
CA SER A 79 -9.13 -15.42 -13.95
C SER A 79 -9.10 -14.54 -15.21
N GLU A 80 -9.28 -15.13 -16.40
CA GLU A 80 -9.17 -14.39 -17.68
C GLU A 80 -10.08 -13.15 -17.74
N GLU A 81 -11.26 -13.20 -17.11
CA GLU A 81 -12.24 -12.12 -17.17
C GLU A 81 -12.40 -11.36 -15.83
N ARG A 82 -11.73 -11.81 -14.75
CA ARG A 82 -11.99 -11.27 -13.41
C ARG A 82 -10.76 -10.62 -12.82
N TRP A 83 -10.87 -9.33 -12.62
CA TRP A 83 -9.89 -8.48 -11.96
C TRP A 83 -10.48 -7.92 -10.68
N PHE A 84 -9.67 -7.83 -9.62
CA PHE A 84 -10.08 -7.31 -8.32
C PHE A 84 -9.07 -6.30 -7.80
N PRO A 85 -9.49 -5.35 -6.95
CA PRO A 85 -8.55 -4.45 -6.31
C PRO A 85 -7.40 -5.20 -5.65
N ALA A 86 -6.18 -4.76 -5.94
CA ALA A 86 -4.97 -5.25 -5.31
C ALA A 86 -4.60 -4.37 -4.12
N THR A 87 -3.89 -4.95 -3.14
CA THR A 87 -3.40 -4.18 -2.00
C THR A 87 -2.35 -3.16 -2.44
N ALA A 88 -2.57 -1.90 -2.15
CA ALA A 88 -1.66 -0.83 -2.52
C ALA A 88 -0.27 -1.02 -1.90
N GLU A 89 -0.21 -1.46 -0.64
CA GLU A 89 1.05 -1.73 0.06
C GLU A 89 1.84 -2.84 -0.61
N GLY A 90 1.17 -3.91 -1.06
CA GLY A 90 1.83 -5.03 -1.76
C GLY A 90 2.45 -4.58 -3.07
N VAL A 91 1.72 -3.82 -3.87
CA VAL A 91 2.21 -3.26 -5.14
C VAL A 91 3.36 -2.31 -4.91
N LYS A 92 3.21 -1.40 -3.94
CA LYS A 92 4.27 -0.47 -3.56
C LYS A 92 5.55 -1.22 -3.13
N GLU A 93 5.42 -2.32 -2.39
CA GLU A 93 6.56 -3.13 -1.97
C GLU A 93 7.34 -3.71 -3.18
N VAL A 94 6.64 -4.08 -4.26
CA VAL A 94 7.28 -4.52 -5.51
C VAL A 94 7.97 -3.36 -6.20
N LEU A 95 7.28 -2.24 -6.38
CA LEU A 95 7.81 -1.06 -7.07
C LEU A 95 9.03 -0.50 -6.34
N ASP A 96 8.93 -0.28 -5.03
CA ASP A 96 10.05 0.19 -4.20
C ASP A 96 11.28 -0.72 -4.30
N TYR A 97 11.06 -2.05 -4.39
CA TYR A 97 12.16 -2.99 -4.53
C TYR A 97 12.89 -2.80 -5.85
N PHE A 98 12.18 -2.69 -6.97
CA PHE A 98 12.81 -2.59 -8.29
C PHE A 98 13.33 -1.18 -8.60
N ILE A 99 12.63 -0.12 -8.19
CA ILE A 99 13.08 1.27 -8.34
C ILE A 99 14.29 1.55 -7.45
N GLY A 100 14.33 0.98 -6.24
CA GLY A 100 15.43 1.13 -5.29
C GLY A 100 16.57 0.13 -5.46
N LEU A 101 16.60 -0.67 -6.55
CA LEU A 101 17.64 -1.65 -6.77
C LEU A 101 19.03 -1.01 -6.81
N LYS A 102 19.85 -1.37 -5.80
CA LYS A 102 21.25 -0.95 -5.73
C LYS A 102 22.13 -1.86 -6.58
N PRO A 103 23.29 -1.35 -7.04
CA PRO A 103 24.29 -2.15 -7.70
C PRO A 103 24.58 -3.44 -6.93
N ALA A 104 24.57 -4.56 -7.65
CA ALA A 104 24.73 -5.89 -7.11
C ALA A 104 26.15 -6.41 -7.36
N GLU A 105 26.59 -7.37 -6.56
CA GLU A 105 27.83 -8.06 -6.79
C GLU A 105 27.70 -9.07 -7.94
N LEU A 106 28.57 -8.99 -8.96
CA LEU A 106 28.64 -9.97 -10.03
C LEU A 106 29.25 -11.28 -9.49
N ILE A 107 28.47 -12.36 -9.53
CA ILE A 107 28.85 -13.67 -8.99
C ILE A 107 29.39 -14.61 -10.08
N SER A 108 28.78 -14.60 -11.27
CA SER A 108 29.15 -15.50 -12.37
C SER A 108 28.66 -14.95 -13.71
N THR A 109 29.41 -15.25 -14.76
CA THR A 109 28.98 -15.03 -16.16
C THR A 109 28.76 -16.35 -16.90
N ASP A 110 28.92 -17.46 -16.21
CA ASP A 110 28.85 -18.81 -16.74
C ASP A 110 27.39 -19.29 -16.82
N ARG A 111 26.90 -19.50 -18.05
CA ARG A 111 25.52 -19.91 -18.31
C ARG A 111 25.21 -21.30 -17.75
N ASP A 112 26.19 -22.19 -17.70
CA ASP A 112 25.99 -23.55 -17.21
C ASP A 112 25.75 -23.60 -15.68
N LYS A 113 26.06 -22.51 -14.99
CA LYS A 113 25.84 -22.37 -13.54
C LYS A 113 24.47 -21.82 -13.17
N LEU A 114 23.62 -21.42 -14.13
CA LEU A 114 22.29 -20.84 -13.84
C LEU A 114 21.43 -21.79 -12.97
N GLY A 115 21.47 -23.10 -13.23
CA GLY A 115 20.76 -24.09 -12.42
C GLY A 115 21.19 -24.11 -10.95
N LYS A 116 22.49 -23.88 -10.66
CA LYS A 116 23.01 -23.80 -9.30
C LYS A 116 22.42 -22.64 -8.50
N PHE A 117 22.03 -21.57 -9.16
CA PHE A 117 21.44 -20.38 -8.58
C PHE A 117 19.90 -20.33 -8.69
N GLU A 118 19.29 -21.39 -9.26
CA GLU A 118 17.84 -21.46 -9.57
C GLU A 118 17.40 -20.34 -10.53
N LEU A 119 18.23 -20.01 -11.51
CA LEU A 119 18.03 -18.92 -12.47
C LEU A 119 17.74 -19.40 -13.90
N THR A 120 17.45 -20.69 -14.10
CA THR A 120 16.92 -21.18 -15.39
C THR A 120 15.50 -20.65 -15.59
N ASN A 121 14.98 -20.68 -16.82
CA ASN A 121 13.64 -20.17 -17.12
C ASN A 121 12.55 -20.93 -16.35
N GLU A 122 12.78 -22.21 -16.07
CA GLU A 122 11.83 -23.08 -15.36
C GLU A 122 11.85 -22.86 -13.83
N MET A 123 13.01 -22.49 -13.27
CA MET A 123 13.22 -22.41 -11.82
C MET A 123 13.05 -20.99 -11.28
N ALA A 124 13.42 -20.01 -12.08
CA ALA A 124 13.43 -18.62 -11.66
C ALA A 124 12.02 -18.07 -11.42
N LEU A 125 11.90 -17.17 -10.47
CA LEU A 125 10.78 -16.26 -10.39
C LEU A 125 11.05 -15.10 -11.35
N THR A 126 10.27 -14.99 -12.40
CA THR A 126 10.37 -13.91 -13.38
C THR A 126 9.45 -12.76 -12.98
N VAL A 127 10.02 -11.57 -12.82
CA VAL A 127 9.30 -10.33 -12.61
C VAL A 127 9.42 -9.48 -13.86
N LYS A 128 8.28 -9.14 -14.46
CA LYS A 128 8.18 -8.26 -15.61
C LYS A 128 7.46 -6.99 -15.21
N LEU A 129 8.05 -5.83 -15.49
CA LEU A 129 7.44 -4.51 -15.37
C LEU A 129 7.18 -3.97 -16.77
N ALA A 130 6.01 -3.41 -17.01
CA ALA A 130 5.65 -2.81 -18.30
C ALA A 130 4.71 -1.61 -18.10
N SER A 131 4.55 -0.80 -19.12
CA SER A 131 3.62 0.35 -19.09
C SER A 131 2.15 -0.08 -19.18
N SER A 132 1.86 -1.20 -19.83
CA SER A 132 0.53 -1.81 -19.89
C SER A 132 0.62 -3.33 -20.13
N PRO A 133 -0.48 -4.09 -19.95
CA PRO A 133 -0.52 -5.51 -20.29
C PRO A 133 -0.17 -5.82 -21.75
N GLU A 134 -0.53 -4.90 -22.66
CA GLU A 134 -0.37 -5.02 -24.10
C GLU A 134 0.95 -4.44 -24.63
N ALA A 135 1.82 -3.92 -23.75
CA ALA A 135 3.10 -3.33 -24.14
C ALA A 135 3.97 -4.37 -24.88
N GLU A 136 4.43 -4.04 -26.08
CA GLU A 136 5.28 -4.91 -26.89
C GLU A 136 6.63 -5.16 -26.20
N GLU A 137 7.22 -4.11 -25.60
CA GLU A 137 8.47 -4.20 -24.88
C GLU A 137 8.26 -3.92 -23.39
N PRO A 138 8.79 -4.77 -22.50
CA PRO A 138 8.75 -4.51 -21.07
C PRO A 138 9.75 -3.40 -20.69
N LEU A 139 9.42 -2.64 -19.65
CA LEU A 139 10.33 -1.69 -19.03
C LEU A 139 11.51 -2.42 -18.38
N ALA A 140 11.23 -3.54 -17.73
CA ALA A 140 12.25 -4.39 -17.12
C ALA A 140 11.79 -5.85 -17.01
N VAL A 141 12.74 -6.79 -17.13
CA VAL A 141 12.55 -8.21 -16.84
C VAL A 141 13.68 -8.67 -15.94
N VAL A 142 13.35 -9.12 -14.74
CA VAL A 142 14.31 -9.63 -13.76
C VAL A 142 13.94 -11.04 -13.35
N LYS A 143 14.91 -11.94 -13.36
CA LYS A 143 14.74 -13.30 -12.88
C LYS A 143 15.42 -13.44 -11.52
N LEU A 144 14.66 -13.83 -10.53
CA LEU A 144 15.08 -14.03 -9.15
C LEU A 144 15.19 -15.53 -8.87
N GLY A 145 16.32 -15.95 -8.34
CA GLY A 145 16.62 -17.33 -7.99
C GLY A 145 16.52 -17.60 -6.49
N LYS A 146 17.38 -18.48 -6.00
CA LYS A 146 17.42 -18.79 -4.56
C LYS A 146 17.99 -17.66 -3.72
N ALA A 147 17.75 -17.73 -2.41
CA ALA A 147 18.36 -16.84 -1.44
C ALA A 147 19.88 -16.96 -1.45
N GLY A 148 20.55 -15.84 -1.21
CA GLY A 148 22.00 -15.80 -1.02
C GLY A 148 22.41 -16.40 0.33
N PRO A 149 23.74 -16.44 0.62
CA PRO A 149 24.28 -17.09 1.81
C PRO A 149 23.81 -16.49 3.14
N ASP A 150 23.45 -15.22 3.12
CA ASP A 150 22.98 -14.47 4.28
C ASP A 150 21.45 -14.49 4.45
N TYR A 151 20.72 -15.16 3.56
CA TYR A 151 19.25 -15.19 3.47
C TYR A 151 18.58 -13.82 3.27
N ARG A 152 19.34 -12.73 3.31
CA ARG A 152 18.88 -11.36 3.09
C ARG A 152 19.11 -10.89 1.67
N SER A 153 19.94 -11.57 0.94
CA SER A 153 20.22 -11.36 -0.48
C SER A 153 19.52 -12.42 -1.34
N VAL A 154 19.47 -12.19 -2.64
CA VAL A 154 18.89 -13.11 -3.63
C VAL A 154 19.75 -13.10 -4.89
N TYR A 155 19.96 -14.28 -5.48
CA TYR A 155 20.60 -14.36 -6.78
C TYR A 155 19.63 -13.91 -7.86
N ALA A 156 20.13 -13.10 -8.79
CA ALA A 156 19.32 -12.55 -9.86
C ALA A 156 20.07 -12.49 -11.19
N ARG A 157 19.32 -12.48 -12.27
CA ARG A 157 19.79 -12.11 -13.60
C ARG A 157 18.76 -11.24 -14.31
N VAL A 158 19.19 -10.48 -15.27
CA VAL A 158 18.27 -9.69 -16.08
C VAL A 158 17.99 -10.47 -17.35
N ASP A 159 16.70 -10.63 -17.62
CA ASP A 159 16.17 -11.35 -18.77
C ASP A 159 16.92 -12.66 -19.09
N ASP A 160 17.36 -12.84 -20.32
CA ASP A 160 18.07 -14.04 -20.79
C ASP A 160 19.60 -13.93 -20.76
N LEU A 161 20.13 -12.91 -20.09
CA LEU A 161 21.57 -12.75 -19.93
C LEU A 161 22.14 -13.83 -18.98
N SER A 162 23.40 -14.20 -19.20
CA SER A 162 24.05 -15.26 -18.40
C SER A 162 24.67 -14.73 -17.10
N SER A 163 24.79 -13.42 -16.95
CA SER A 163 25.40 -12.80 -15.77
C SER A 163 24.51 -12.95 -14.55
N VAL A 164 25.05 -13.55 -13.50
CA VAL A 164 24.38 -13.76 -12.20
C VAL A 164 24.89 -12.73 -11.21
N TYR A 165 23.97 -12.05 -10.58
CA TYR A 165 24.24 -11.04 -9.56
C TYR A 165 23.67 -11.46 -8.21
N LEU A 166 24.22 -10.92 -7.14
CA LEU A 166 23.67 -11.02 -5.79
C LEU A 166 23.05 -9.67 -5.43
N LEU A 167 21.71 -9.61 -5.40
CA LEU A 167 20.94 -8.43 -5.02
C LEU A 167 20.76 -8.39 -3.51
N SER A 168 20.83 -7.20 -2.92
CA SER A 168 20.47 -6.96 -1.53
C SER A 168 18.95 -6.92 -1.38
N GLY A 169 18.43 -7.52 -0.32
CA GLY A 169 17.00 -7.61 -0.06
C GLY A 169 16.34 -8.82 -0.72
N ASN A 170 15.95 -9.81 0.08
CA ASN A 170 15.24 -10.99 -0.41
C ASN A 170 13.73 -10.78 -0.18
N LYS A 171 12.99 -10.52 -1.24
CA LYS A 171 11.54 -10.31 -1.25
C LYS A 171 10.78 -11.46 -1.94
N ASN A 172 11.41 -12.60 -2.14
CA ASN A 172 10.78 -13.73 -2.83
C ASN A 172 9.42 -14.11 -2.26
N SER A 173 9.24 -14.03 -0.92
CA SER A 173 7.95 -14.33 -0.27
C SER A 173 6.83 -13.38 -0.68
N VAL A 174 7.15 -12.13 -1.01
CA VAL A 174 6.17 -11.17 -1.54
C VAL A 174 5.80 -11.53 -2.96
N PHE A 175 6.81 -11.77 -3.79
CA PHE A 175 6.62 -11.99 -5.23
C PHE A 175 5.99 -13.36 -5.55
N THR A 176 6.02 -14.31 -4.61
CA THR A 176 5.38 -15.63 -4.78
C THR A 176 4.00 -15.73 -4.15
N ARG A 177 3.42 -14.63 -3.67
CA ARG A 177 2.03 -14.60 -3.20
C ARG A 177 1.09 -15.05 -4.31
N SER A 178 0.08 -15.82 -3.97
CA SER A 178 -1.00 -16.16 -4.90
C SER A 178 -1.84 -14.93 -5.26
N ALA A 179 -2.52 -14.95 -6.41
CA ALA A 179 -3.41 -13.86 -6.81
C ALA A 179 -4.44 -13.50 -5.73
N GLY A 180 -4.94 -14.50 -4.99
CA GLY A 180 -5.86 -14.27 -3.86
C GLY A 180 -5.26 -13.49 -2.69
N GLU A 181 -3.94 -13.63 -2.45
CA GLU A 181 -3.24 -12.90 -1.38
C GLU A 181 -2.91 -11.44 -1.76
N TRP A 182 -2.93 -11.14 -3.07
CA TRP A 182 -2.77 -9.77 -3.59
C TRP A 182 -4.06 -8.95 -3.50
N ARG A 183 -5.21 -9.61 -3.32
CA ARG A 183 -6.50 -8.91 -3.28
C ARG A 183 -6.63 -8.05 -2.06
N ASP A 184 -7.19 -6.87 -2.26
CA ASP A 184 -7.49 -5.95 -1.16
C ASP A 184 -8.65 -6.48 -0.31
N LYS A 185 -8.47 -6.40 1.00
CA LYS A 185 -9.43 -6.85 2.00
C LYS A 185 -10.32 -5.73 2.55
N HIS A 186 -10.18 -4.50 2.06
CA HIS A 186 -11.05 -3.41 2.44
C HIS A 186 -12.32 -3.44 1.57
N PRO A 187 -13.50 -3.58 2.17
CA PRO A 187 -14.74 -3.60 1.39
C PRO A 187 -15.08 -2.29 0.71
N PHE A 188 -14.50 -1.19 1.15
CA PHE A 188 -14.79 0.14 0.64
C PHE A 188 -13.53 1.02 0.62
N HIS A 189 -13.25 1.59 -0.55
CA HIS A 189 -12.11 2.47 -0.83
C HIS A 189 -12.56 3.87 -1.25
N GLY A 190 -13.63 4.39 -0.68
CA GLY A 190 -14.08 5.75 -1.00
C GLY A 190 -13.17 6.78 -0.33
N ASN A 191 -12.65 7.72 -1.11
CA ASN A 191 -12.16 8.97 -0.55
C ASN A 191 -13.35 9.71 0.05
N GLN A 192 -13.31 10.01 1.35
CA GLN A 192 -14.42 10.69 2.03
C GLN A 192 -14.78 12.03 1.39
N SER A 193 -13.82 12.70 0.72
CA SER A 193 -14.06 13.95 0.00
C SER A 193 -14.95 13.78 -1.23
N GLU A 194 -14.94 12.60 -1.85
CA GLU A 194 -15.70 12.27 -3.07
C GLU A 194 -17.11 11.75 -2.77
N ILE A 195 -17.43 11.49 -1.50
CA ILE A 195 -18.75 11.04 -1.08
C ILE A 195 -19.69 12.23 -1.06
N ALA A 196 -20.70 12.23 -1.94
CA ALA A 196 -21.72 13.27 -2.03
C ALA A 196 -22.92 13.00 -1.12
N SER A 197 -23.27 11.73 -0.91
CA SER A 197 -24.39 11.34 -0.04
C SER A 197 -24.26 9.88 0.37
N PHE A 198 -24.98 9.51 1.42
CA PHE A 198 -25.19 8.12 1.77
C PHE A 198 -26.58 7.89 2.36
N THR A 199 -27.07 6.66 2.17
CA THR A 199 -28.31 6.18 2.75
C THR A 199 -28.01 4.97 3.63
N VAL A 200 -28.58 4.92 4.81
CA VAL A 200 -28.58 3.76 5.70
C VAL A 200 -29.97 3.18 5.77
N GLN A 201 -30.09 1.87 5.57
CA GLN A 201 -31.33 1.13 5.71
C GLN A 201 -31.14 -0.06 6.64
N GLN A 202 -31.92 -0.12 7.73
CA GLN A 202 -31.97 -1.25 8.65
C GLN A 202 -33.42 -1.65 8.89
N GLY A 203 -33.84 -2.79 8.39
CA GLY A 203 -35.22 -3.23 8.44
C GLY A 203 -36.16 -2.22 7.75
N LYS A 204 -37.08 -1.60 8.52
CA LYS A 204 -38.00 -0.56 8.03
C LYS A 204 -37.43 0.86 8.16
N ASN A 205 -36.36 1.04 8.95
CA ASN A 205 -35.76 2.33 9.16
C ASN A 205 -34.84 2.66 7.97
N ARG A 206 -35.06 3.84 7.39
CA ARG A 206 -34.26 4.37 6.30
C ARG A 206 -34.09 5.87 6.47
N PHE A 207 -32.87 6.35 6.33
CA PHE A 207 -32.57 7.77 6.28
C PHE A 207 -31.41 8.01 5.29
N ALA A 208 -31.33 9.23 4.78
CA ALA A 208 -30.29 9.66 3.89
C ALA A 208 -29.66 10.95 4.40
N ILE A 209 -28.33 11.04 4.21
CA ILE A 209 -27.54 12.23 4.52
C ILE A 209 -26.82 12.65 3.24
N GLU A 210 -26.86 13.92 2.91
CA GLU A 210 -26.23 14.49 1.71
C GLU A 210 -25.33 15.67 2.07
N LYS A 211 -24.33 15.91 1.25
CA LYS A 211 -23.40 17.02 1.40
C LYS A 211 -23.97 18.24 0.66
N GLY A 212 -24.16 19.35 1.36
CA GLY A 212 -24.61 20.59 0.77
C GLY A 212 -23.54 21.28 -0.08
N THR A 213 -23.92 22.28 -0.83
CA THR A 213 -22.98 23.09 -1.64
C THR A 213 -21.98 23.87 -0.78
N ASP A 214 -22.33 24.08 0.49
CA ASP A 214 -21.45 24.65 1.52
C ASP A 214 -20.47 23.67 2.13
N GLY A 215 -20.51 22.39 1.68
CA GLY A 215 -19.66 21.31 2.17
C GLY A 215 -20.17 20.69 3.48
N GLN A 216 -21.26 21.18 4.07
CA GLN A 216 -21.81 20.63 5.30
C GLN A 216 -22.80 19.49 5.02
N TRP A 217 -22.82 18.52 5.92
CA TRP A 217 -23.73 17.37 5.85
C TRP A 217 -25.12 17.75 6.42
N LYS A 218 -26.19 17.31 5.78
CA LYS A 218 -27.58 17.52 6.19
C LYS A 218 -28.43 16.29 5.90
N PHE A 219 -29.53 16.10 6.61
CA PHE A 219 -30.52 15.08 6.25
C PHE A 219 -31.15 15.42 4.91
N ALA A 220 -31.25 14.47 4.00
CA ALA A 220 -31.85 14.67 2.69
C ALA A 220 -33.36 14.95 2.82
N GLY A 221 -33.84 16.00 2.13
CA GLY A 221 -35.25 16.36 2.12
C GLY A 221 -35.77 17.09 3.40
N GLU A 222 -34.90 17.31 4.39
CA GLU A 222 -35.31 17.99 5.65
C GLU A 222 -34.33 19.11 5.99
N SER A 223 -34.90 20.34 6.07
CA SER A 223 -34.10 21.53 6.41
C SER A 223 -34.00 21.83 7.91
N ALA A 224 -34.72 21.10 8.76
CA ALA A 224 -34.97 21.52 10.13
C ALA A 224 -34.10 20.87 11.22
N ARG A 225 -33.39 19.81 10.93
CA ARG A 225 -32.54 19.14 11.94
C ARG A 225 -31.09 19.14 11.52
N PRO A 226 -30.22 19.76 12.31
CA PRO A 226 -28.78 19.75 12.03
C PRO A 226 -28.21 18.36 12.23
N VAL A 227 -27.22 18.02 11.37
CA VAL A 227 -26.44 16.78 11.44
C VAL A 227 -25.13 17.04 12.16
N ASP A 228 -24.78 16.18 13.09
CA ASP A 228 -23.47 16.19 13.73
C ASP A 228 -22.40 15.79 12.70
N GLN A 229 -21.63 16.77 12.23
CA GLN A 229 -20.62 16.63 11.21
C GLN A 229 -19.55 15.59 11.62
N ASN A 230 -19.18 15.57 12.90
CA ASN A 230 -18.18 14.65 13.42
C ASN A 230 -18.67 13.19 13.37
N LYS A 231 -19.96 12.97 13.63
CA LYS A 231 -20.57 11.64 13.55
C LYS A 231 -20.60 11.10 12.12
N VAL A 232 -20.81 11.96 11.13
CA VAL A 232 -20.70 11.57 9.72
C VAL A 232 -19.29 11.18 9.37
N VAL A 233 -18.30 12.00 9.73
CA VAL A 233 -16.88 11.70 9.47
C VAL A 233 -16.47 10.40 10.16
N GLU A 234 -16.87 10.19 11.42
CA GLU A 234 -16.62 8.95 12.16
C GLU A 234 -17.23 7.73 11.46
N PHE A 235 -18.48 7.82 11.00
CA PHE A 235 -19.17 6.75 10.29
C PHE A 235 -18.45 6.36 8.99
N LEU A 236 -18.13 7.36 8.16
CA LEU A 236 -17.43 7.14 6.90
C LEU A 236 -16.01 6.58 7.12
N ALA A 237 -15.30 7.04 8.15
CA ALA A 237 -14.00 6.51 8.54
C ALA A 237 -14.09 5.05 8.98
N ARG A 238 -15.13 4.70 9.75
CA ARG A 238 -15.38 3.30 10.16
C ARG A 238 -15.70 2.40 8.97
N LEU A 239 -16.48 2.88 7.98
CA LEU A 239 -16.73 2.12 6.75
C LEU A 239 -15.44 1.87 5.97
N ALA A 240 -14.61 2.89 5.79
CA ALA A 240 -13.33 2.79 5.09
C ALA A 240 -12.30 1.93 5.85
N GLY A 241 -12.41 1.90 7.18
CA GLY A 241 -11.53 1.10 8.06
C GLY A 241 -11.93 -0.37 8.21
N LEU A 242 -13.00 -0.82 7.57
CA LEU A 242 -13.38 -2.24 7.61
C LEU A 242 -12.34 -3.10 6.88
N VAL A 243 -11.88 -4.17 7.52
CA VAL A 243 -10.93 -5.13 6.93
C VAL A 243 -11.50 -6.54 7.04
N ALA A 244 -11.58 -7.24 5.91
CA ALA A 244 -12.05 -8.60 5.87
C ALA A 244 -11.02 -9.59 6.43
N ILE A 245 -11.49 -10.57 7.16
CA ILE A 245 -10.71 -11.74 7.56
C ILE A 245 -10.41 -12.58 6.33
N ARG A 246 -11.41 -12.69 5.43
CA ARG A 246 -11.35 -13.55 4.25
C ARG A 246 -12.23 -12.99 3.12
N LEU A 247 -11.83 -13.26 1.89
CA LEU A 247 -12.61 -12.99 0.68
C LEU A 247 -13.35 -14.27 0.25
N ARG A 248 -14.54 -14.10 -0.32
CA ARG A 248 -15.37 -15.17 -0.85
C ARG A 248 -15.72 -14.91 -2.30
N ASP A 249 -15.49 -15.88 -3.17
CA ASP A 249 -15.68 -15.74 -4.62
C ASP A 249 -17.09 -16.14 -5.06
N GLU A 250 -17.83 -16.84 -4.18
CA GLU A 250 -19.19 -17.32 -4.42
C GLU A 250 -20.09 -16.99 -3.25
N GLU A 251 -21.32 -16.56 -3.54
CA GLU A 251 -22.35 -16.43 -2.52
C GLU A 251 -22.95 -17.79 -2.19
N LYS A 252 -23.08 -18.04 -0.89
CA LYS A 252 -23.76 -19.24 -0.38
C LYS A 252 -24.97 -18.83 0.45
N PRO A 253 -26.05 -19.64 0.45
CA PRO A 253 -27.28 -19.34 1.20
C PRO A 253 -27.08 -19.04 2.69
N GLU A 254 -26.10 -19.68 3.32
CA GLU A 254 -25.74 -19.46 4.72
C GLU A 254 -25.20 -18.06 5.00
N MET A 255 -24.71 -17.35 3.99
CA MET A 255 -24.24 -15.95 4.12
C MET A 255 -25.40 -14.95 4.32
N ARG A 256 -26.63 -15.36 3.97
CA ARG A 256 -27.86 -14.60 4.23
C ARG A 256 -27.87 -13.16 3.66
N LEU A 257 -27.11 -12.89 2.60
CA LEU A 257 -27.05 -11.58 1.96
C LEU A 257 -28.36 -11.16 1.29
N ALA A 258 -29.22 -12.13 0.91
CA ALA A 258 -30.57 -11.86 0.42
C ALA A 258 -31.53 -11.30 1.51
N ARG A 259 -31.16 -11.41 2.79
CA ARG A 259 -31.92 -10.86 3.93
C ARG A 259 -30.94 -10.10 4.84
N PRO A 260 -30.47 -8.94 4.39
CA PRO A 260 -29.44 -8.22 5.10
C PRO A 260 -29.93 -7.71 6.46
N ASP A 261 -28.99 -7.53 7.38
CA ASP A 261 -29.22 -6.79 8.62
C ASP A 261 -29.35 -5.30 8.34
N PHE A 262 -28.42 -4.78 7.53
CA PHE A 262 -28.47 -3.40 7.05
C PHE A 262 -27.81 -3.25 5.68
N VAL A 263 -28.12 -2.14 5.02
CA VAL A 263 -27.56 -1.74 3.73
C VAL A 263 -27.10 -0.29 3.83
N VAL A 264 -25.92 -0.01 3.30
CA VAL A 264 -25.42 1.36 3.12
C VAL A 264 -25.22 1.62 1.63
N SER A 265 -25.93 2.59 1.06
CA SER A 265 -25.69 3.04 -0.32
C SER A 265 -24.98 4.38 -0.27
N LEU A 266 -23.89 4.54 -1.03
CA LEU A 266 -23.06 5.74 -1.09
C LEU A 266 -23.00 6.26 -2.51
N ALA A 267 -23.13 7.57 -2.71
CA ALA A 267 -22.79 8.23 -3.97
C ALA A 267 -21.34 8.73 -3.90
N VAL A 268 -20.45 8.11 -4.66
CA VAL A 268 -19.00 8.35 -4.65
C VAL A 268 -18.52 8.63 -6.06
N GLY A 269 -17.97 9.82 -6.32
CA GLY A 269 -17.43 10.15 -7.64
C GLY A 269 -18.47 10.11 -8.77
N GLY A 270 -19.78 10.24 -8.44
CA GLY A 270 -20.89 10.13 -9.40
C GLY A 270 -21.43 8.71 -9.61
N GLU A 271 -20.83 7.70 -8.98
CA GLU A 271 -21.30 6.31 -9.01
C GLU A 271 -22.00 5.93 -7.70
N GLU A 272 -22.95 4.98 -7.78
CA GLU A 272 -23.61 4.44 -6.59
C GLU A 272 -22.95 3.12 -6.17
N VAL A 273 -22.45 3.09 -4.94
CA VAL A 273 -21.86 1.91 -4.31
C VAL A 273 -22.76 1.44 -3.18
N THR A 274 -23.22 0.19 -3.25
CA THR A 274 -24.06 -0.40 -2.21
C THR A 274 -23.30 -1.46 -1.43
N LEU A 275 -23.24 -1.28 -0.12
CA LEU A 275 -22.66 -2.23 0.84
C LEU A 275 -23.81 -2.97 1.54
N THR A 276 -23.98 -4.24 1.25
CA THR A 276 -25.02 -5.10 1.83
C THR A 276 -24.39 -5.96 2.92
N VAL A 277 -24.84 -5.81 4.16
CA VAL A 277 -24.28 -6.52 5.33
C VAL A 277 -25.25 -7.54 5.87
N SER A 278 -24.80 -8.79 6.00
CA SER A 278 -25.59 -9.90 6.51
C SER A 278 -25.84 -9.78 8.02
N PRO A 279 -26.87 -10.48 8.56
CA PRO A 279 -26.96 -10.73 9.99
C PRO A 279 -25.72 -11.48 10.49
N GLU A 280 -25.45 -11.35 11.79
CA GLU A 280 -24.39 -12.12 12.45
C GLU A 280 -24.67 -13.62 12.37
N THR A 281 -23.61 -14.38 12.09
CA THR A 281 -23.64 -15.85 12.11
C THR A 281 -23.35 -16.39 13.50
N LYS A 282 -23.58 -17.70 13.72
CA LYS A 282 -23.26 -18.37 14.98
C LYS A 282 -21.77 -18.32 15.35
N ASP A 283 -20.90 -18.15 14.34
CA ASP A 283 -19.44 -18.09 14.51
C ASP A 283 -18.95 -16.64 14.65
N SER A 284 -19.82 -15.71 15.05
CA SER A 284 -19.53 -14.29 15.23
C SER A 284 -18.88 -13.63 14.00
N LYS A 285 -19.44 -13.93 12.83
CA LYS A 285 -19.02 -13.37 11.54
C LYS A 285 -20.18 -12.68 10.86
N ARG A 286 -19.86 -11.73 9.97
CA ARG A 286 -20.78 -11.11 9.03
C ARG A 286 -20.19 -11.15 7.62
N PHE A 287 -21.07 -11.21 6.64
CA PHE A 287 -20.70 -11.09 5.24
C PHE A 287 -21.11 -9.74 4.70
N LEU A 288 -20.24 -9.11 3.95
CA LEU A 288 -20.50 -7.84 3.28
C LEU A 288 -20.30 -8.03 1.78
N ARG A 289 -21.28 -7.61 0.97
CA ARG A 289 -21.13 -7.48 -0.48
C ARG A 289 -20.98 -6.01 -0.85
N ASN A 290 -20.00 -5.72 -1.68
CA ASN A 290 -19.87 -4.44 -2.37
C ASN A 290 -20.38 -4.60 -3.80
N SER A 291 -21.38 -3.80 -4.20
CA SER A 291 -22.01 -3.90 -5.53
C SER A 291 -21.09 -3.50 -6.68
N ALA A 292 -20.14 -2.60 -6.44
CA ALA A 292 -19.20 -2.14 -7.47
C ALA A 292 -18.10 -3.17 -7.81
N LEU A 293 -17.83 -4.12 -6.90
CA LEU A 293 -16.70 -5.03 -7.03
C LEU A 293 -17.14 -6.48 -7.25
N ASP A 294 -18.42 -6.78 -7.16
CA ASP A 294 -18.98 -8.17 -7.14
C ASP A 294 -18.18 -9.09 -6.20
N GLN A 295 -17.81 -8.54 -5.05
CA GLN A 295 -16.94 -9.17 -4.08
C GLN A 295 -17.66 -9.37 -2.75
N ILE A 296 -17.50 -10.53 -2.14
CA ILE A 296 -18.01 -10.83 -0.80
C ILE A 296 -16.85 -10.87 0.19
N TYR A 297 -17.01 -10.14 1.27
CA TYR A 297 -16.07 -9.99 2.36
C TYR A 297 -16.60 -10.69 3.61
N GLU A 298 -15.81 -11.56 4.22
CA GLU A 298 -16.09 -12.15 5.53
C GLU A 298 -15.38 -11.31 6.59
N LEU A 299 -16.16 -10.69 7.48
CA LEU A 299 -15.66 -9.82 8.56
C LEU A 299 -15.99 -10.41 9.93
N ALA A 300 -15.24 -10.02 10.95
CA ALA A 300 -15.63 -10.28 12.33
C ALA A 300 -16.90 -9.48 12.67
N ALA A 301 -17.83 -10.09 13.41
CA ALA A 301 -19.03 -9.39 13.85
C ALA A 301 -18.68 -8.16 14.73
N SER A 302 -17.60 -8.25 15.50
CA SER A 302 -17.07 -7.17 16.33
C SER A 302 -16.70 -5.91 15.55
N SER A 303 -16.40 -6.01 14.24
CA SER A 303 -16.12 -4.83 13.39
C SER A 303 -17.33 -3.90 13.28
N PHE A 304 -18.53 -4.40 13.60
CA PHE A 304 -19.78 -3.65 13.53
C PHE A 304 -20.37 -3.32 14.93
N THR A 305 -19.62 -3.59 16.01
CA THR A 305 -20.04 -3.21 17.35
C THR A 305 -20.20 -1.68 17.43
N ASP A 306 -21.33 -1.22 17.96
CA ASP A 306 -21.69 0.21 18.06
C ASP A 306 -21.64 0.96 16.72
N PHE A 307 -21.91 0.24 15.61
CA PHE A 307 -22.00 0.89 14.31
C PHE A 307 -23.24 1.79 14.27
N PRO A 308 -23.12 3.07 13.91
CA PRO A 308 -24.24 4.02 13.98
C PRO A 308 -25.21 3.79 12.82
N LEU A 309 -26.23 2.98 13.03
CA LEU A 309 -27.23 2.61 12.02
C LEU A 309 -28.58 3.33 12.21
N ALA A 310 -28.77 4.03 13.31
CA ALA A 310 -29.97 4.78 13.58
C ALA A 310 -29.79 6.26 13.25
N ARG A 311 -30.85 6.92 12.79
CA ARG A 311 -30.84 8.33 12.43
C ARG A 311 -30.39 9.22 13.60
N GLU A 312 -30.85 8.90 14.82
CA GLU A 312 -30.54 9.62 16.05
C GLU A 312 -29.05 9.66 16.38
N ASN A 313 -28.29 8.74 15.83
CA ASN A 313 -26.81 8.71 15.99
C ASN A 313 -26.15 9.90 15.27
N PHE A 314 -26.81 10.49 14.29
CA PHE A 314 -26.30 11.58 13.46
C PHE A 314 -26.96 12.93 13.77
N GLU A 315 -27.95 12.99 14.64
CA GLU A 315 -28.58 14.25 15.05
C GLU A 315 -27.62 15.01 15.99
N GLU A 316 -27.48 16.32 15.72
CA GLU A 316 -26.75 17.20 16.64
C GLU A 316 -27.52 17.26 17.97
N LYS A 317 -26.85 16.93 19.05
CA LYS A 317 -27.44 17.05 20.39
C LYS A 317 -27.52 18.52 20.73
N GLU A 318 -28.74 19.00 21.08
CA GLU A 318 -28.88 20.34 21.63
C GLU A 318 -27.92 20.52 22.80
N LYS A 319 -27.01 21.50 22.67
CA LYS A 319 -26.18 21.91 23.79
C LYS A 319 -27.08 22.34 24.91
N PRO A 320 -27.01 21.78 26.14
CA PRO A 320 -27.81 22.25 27.26
C PRO A 320 -27.65 23.77 27.33
N ALA A 321 -28.75 24.52 27.29
CA ALA A 321 -28.70 25.96 27.47
C ALA A 321 -27.97 26.22 28.78
N GLU A 322 -26.81 26.84 28.68
CA GLU A 322 -26.03 27.28 29.81
C GLU A 322 -26.95 28.25 30.57
N ALA A 323 -27.41 27.81 31.74
CA ALA A 323 -28.32 28.59 32.59
C ALA A 323 -27.70 29.96 32.74
N ALA A 324 -28.38 30.95 32.12
CA ALA A 324 -28.01 32.34 32.27
C ALA A 324 -28.03 32.64 33.78
N ALA A 325 -26.84 32.71 34.36
CA ALA A 325 -26.68 33.20 35.72
C ALA A 325 -27.15 34.64 35.73
N THR A 326 -28.38 34.82 36.19
CA THR A 326 -28.93 36.10 36.58
C THR A 326 -28.06 36.62 37.71
N SER A 327 -27.10 37.47 37.37
CA SER A 327 -26.51 38.40 38.34
C SER A 327 -27.51 39.51 38.55
N GLY A 328 -28.47 39.27 39.44
CA GLY A 328 -29.26 40.31 40.01
C GLY A 328 -28.38 41.12 40.92
N GLY A 329 -28.06 42.34 40.49
CA GLY A 329 -27.49 43.33 41.36
C GLY A 329 -28.46 43.68 42.47
N ASP A 330 -28.00 43.67 43.69
CA ASP A 330 -28.61 44.46 44.74
C ASP A 330 -27.55 45.36 45.35
N SER A 331 -27.70 46.62 45.04
CA SER A 331 -27.00 47.75 45.65
C SER A 331 -27.86 48.27 46.79
N SER A 332 -27.39 48.17 48.01
CA SER A 332 -27.79 49.08 49.11
C SER A 332 -26.65 49.12 50.15
N GLU A 333 -25.85 50.15 50.10
CA GLU A 333 -25.85 51.31 50.98
C GLU A 333 -26.04 51.01 52.48
N SER A 334 -25.05 51.20 53.32
CA SER A 334 -25.07 51.99 54.51
C SER A 334 -23.74 51.93 55.29
N ALA A 335 -23.04 52.98 55.24
CA ALA A 335 -22.53 53.89 56.27
C ALA A 335 -22.14 53.34 57.65
N ALA A 336 -20.94 53.77 58.03
CA ALA A 336 -20.47 54.41 59.24
C ALA A 336 -19.88 53.61 60.41
N LYS A 337 -18.72 54.14 60.81
CA LYS A 337 -18.11 54.21 62.17
C LYS A 337 -17.56 52.88 62.71
N GLY A 338 -16.43 52.85 63.20
CA GLY A 338 -15.53 53.79 63.92
C GLY A 338 -14.48 53.00 64.69
N GLU A 339 -13.37 53.60 64.79
CA GLU A 339 -12.41 53.67 65.93
C GLU A 339 -11.96 52.38 66.68
N ASN A 340 -10.64 52.38 66.83
CA ASN A 340 -9.80 51.94 67.98
C ASN A 340 -9.67 50.42 68.23
N GLU A 341 -8.55 49.85 68.17
CA GLU A 341 -7.20 50.01 68.82
C GLU A 341 -6.18 49.27 68.01
#